data_16470784ac0555e4820592bce99ca3b1
#
_entry.id   16470784ac0555e4820592bce99ca3b1
#
_cell.length_a   1.000
_cell.length_b   1.000
_cell.length_c   1.000
_cell.angle_alpha   90.00
_cell.angle_beta   90.00
_cell.angle_gamma   90.00
#
_symmetry.space_group_name_H-M   'P 1'
#
loop_
_entity.id
_entity.type
_entity.pdbx_description
1 polymer ?
#
loop_
_entity_poly.entity_id
_entity_poly.type
_entity_poly.pdbx_seq_one_letter_code
_entity_poly.pdbx_strand_id
1 'polypeptide(L)'
;FLTVAAKEGKADLALRLLGVISDKDLRDISLEVLLDHFHYSTVASGGDYYYSSVLNPRVGNEMLTPYKQFFQEAVPAADAESYRKNPQLLVAWCKKNIGIDNELNSQRIPMSPVGVWRASVADERSRDIFFVALARALGIPAWIDEVTGKVQYQDFADGRLKNGKTYDV
;
A
#
# COMPACT_ATOMS: atom_id res chain seq x y z
N PHE A 1 -0.40 20.60 6.78
CA PHE A 1 -0.62 19.21 7.24
C PHE A 1 -0.60 19.11 8.77
N LEU A 2 0.51 19.45 9.44
CA LEU A 2 0.64 19.35 10.91
C LEU A 2 -0.42 20.15 11.67
N THR A 3 -0.84 21.30 11.16
CA THR A 3 -1.91 22.10 11.74
C THR A 3 -3.25 21.34 11.75
N VAL A 4 -3.57 20.62 10.67
CA VAL A 4 -4.78 19.78 10.58
C VAL A 4 -4.68 18.64 11.60
N ALA A 5 -3.57 17.91 11.61
CA ALA A 5 -3.36 16.80 12.51
C ALA A 5 -3.44 17.20 14.00
N ALA A 6 -2.88 18.36 14.34
CA ALA A 6 -2.96 18.90 15.71
C ALA A 6 -4.39 19.24 16.12
N LYS A 7 -5.19 19.82 15.22
CA LYS A 7 -6.61 20.12 15.47
C LYS A 7 -7.44 18.85 15.67
N GLU A 8 -7.07 17.75 15.00
CA GLU A 8 -7.71 16.45 15.15
C GLU A 8 -7.18 15.62 16.34
N GLY A 9 -6.22 16.14 17.10
CA GLY A 9 -5.60 15.41 18.20
C GLY A 9 -4.75 14.21 17.79
N LYS A 10 -4.27 14.19 16.53
CA LYS A 10 -3.52 13.05 15.93
C LYS A 10 -2.09 13.45 15.52
N ALA A 11 -1.47 14.36 16.26
CA ALA A 11 -0.13 14.85 15.94
C ALA A 11 0.92 13.72 15.90
N ASP A 12 0.83 12.73 16.79
CA ASP A 12 1.77 11.59 16.82
C ASP A 12 1.68 10.75 15.55
N LEU A 13 0.47 10.48 15.04
CA LEU A 13 0.29 9.77 13.78
C LEU A 13 0.89 10.56 12.60
N ALA A 14 0.69 11.88 12.59
CA ALA A 14 1.27 12.73 11.55
C ALA A 14 2.80 12.72 11.58
N LEU A 15 3.42 12.77 12.75
CA LEU A 15 4.87 12.68 12.89
C LEU A 15 5.41 11.32 12.44
N ARG A 16 4.70 10.24 12.76
CA ARG A 16 5.06 8.89 12.29
C ARG A 16 4.93 8.75 10.77
N LEU A 17 3.86 9.30 10.18
CA LEU A 17 3.71 9.34 8.72
C LEU A 17 4.87 10.10 8.06
N LEU A 18 5.19 11.29 8.54
CA LEU A 18 6.32 12.06 8.01
C LEU A 18 7.67 11.33 8.19
N GLY A 19 7.83 10.60 9.30
CA GLY A 19 9.05 9.86 9.61
C GLY A 19 9.31 8.65 8.71
N VAL A 20 8.29 8.11 8.03
CA VAL A 20 8.45 6.98 7.10
C VAL A 20 8.57 7.42 5.64
N ILE A 21 8.35 8.69 5.34
CA ILE A 21 8.48 9.26 3.99
C ILE A 21 9.94 9.70 3.79
N SER A 22 10.54 9.34 2.66
CA SER A 22 11.90 9.76 2.34
C SER A 22 12.03 11.29 2.16
N ASP A 23 13.20 11.85 2.44
CA ASP A 23 13.48 13.28 2.23
C ASP A 23 13.18 13.75 0.80
N LYS A 24 13.42 12.86 -0.18
CA LYS A 24 13.10 13.14 -1.58
C LYS A 24 11.59 13.28 -1.76
N ASP A 25 10.82 12.32 -1.26
CA ASP A 25 9.37 12.33 -1.42
C ASP A 25 8.71 13.47 -0.62
N LEU A 26 9.27 13.84 0.55
CA LEU A 26 8.78 14.98 1.33
C LEU A 26 8.84 16.32 0.58
N ARG A 27 9.74 16.45 -0.39
CA ARG A 27 9.83 17.67 -1.22
C ARG A 27 8.73 17.76 -2.26
N ASP A 28 8.26 16.62 -2.76
CA ASP A 28 7.38 16.54 -3.91
C ASP A 28 5.96 16.09 -3.57
N ILE A 29 5.75 15.56 -2.35
CA ILE A 29 4.45 15.03 -1.94
C ILE A 29 3.39 16.11 -1.83
N SER A 30 2.22 15.87 -2.41
CA SER A 30 1.09 16.77 -2.29
C SER A 30 0.39 16.67 -0.93
N LEU A 31 -0.28 17.74 -0.52
CA LEU A 31 -1.12 17.72 0.68
C LEU A 31 -2.23 16.66 0.58
N GLU A 32 -2.79 16.45 -0.61
CA GLU A 32 -3.81 15.46 -0.86
C GLU A 32 -3.32 14.04 -0.53
N VAL A 33 -2.13 13.67 -0.99
CA VAL A 33 -1.53 12.37 -0.67
C VAL A 33 -1.27 12.23 0.83
N LEU A 34 -0.72 13.27 1.48
CA LEU A 34 -0.51 13.25 2.93
C LEU A 34 -1.81 13.04 3.71
N LEU A 35 -2.88 13.75 3.33
CA LEU A 35 -4.17 13.64 3.99
C LEU A 35 -4.84 12.29 3.75
N ASP A 36 -4.73 11.73 2.54
CA ASP A 36 -5.22 10.38 2.24
C ASP A 36 -4.57 9.34 3.15
N HIS A 37 -3.23 9.34 3.24
CA HIS A 37 -2.52 8.40 4.10
C HIS A 37 -2.70 8.66 5.60
N PHE A 38 -2.93 9.89 5.99
CA PHE A 38 -3.19 10.26 7.38
C PHE A 38 -4.59 9.84 7.86
N HIS A 39 -5.63 10.14 7.06
CA HIS A 39 -7.02 9.87 7.44
C HIS A 39 -7.42 8.39 7.25
N TYR A 40 -6.90 7.75 6.22
CA TYR A 40 -7.31 6.40 5.80
C TYR A 40 -6.28 5.31 6.12
N SER A 41 -5.30 5.58 6.97
CA SER A 41 -4.45 4.51 7.49
C SER A 41 -5.10 3.87 8.71
N THR A 42 -5.29 2.56 8.65
CA THR A 42 -5.74 1.78 9.79
C THR A 42 -4.56 1.62 10.74
N VAL A 43 -4.61 2.28 11.88
CA VAL A 43 -3.57 2.16 12.91
C VAL A 43 -3.90 0.95 13.79
N ALA A 44 -3.36 -0.21 13.43
CA ALA A 44 -3.26 -1.30 14.39
C ALA A 44 -1.97 -1.10 15.23
N SER A 45 -1.96 -1.54 16.47
CA SER A 45 -0.81 -1.49 17.37
C SER A 45 0.30 -2.43 16.88
N GLY A 46 1.24 -1.94 16.09
CA GLY A 46 2.18 -2.79 15.36
C GLY A 46 3.64 -2.37 15.34
N GLY A 47 4.08 -1.41 16.17
CA GLY A 47 5.49 -0.98 16.24
C GLY A 47 6.02 -0.35 14.94
N ASP A 48 7.33 -0.07 14.88
CA ASP A 48 7.97 0.68 13.79
C ASP A 48 7.85 -0.02 12.42
N TYR A 49 7.84 -1.34 12.41
CA TYR A 49 7.66 -2.14 11.20
C TYR A 49 6.29 -1.92 10.53
N TYR A 50 5.24 -1.78 11.33
CA TYR A 50 3.90 -1.47 10.84
C TYR A 50 3.88 -0.11 10.13
N TYR A 51 4.56 0.89 10.68
CA TYR A 51 4.55 2.23 10.11
C TYR A 51 5.20 2.28 8.73
N SER A 52 6.35 1.65 8.53
CA SER A 52 7.01 1.60 7.22
C SER A 52 6.22 0.80 6.19
N SER A 53 5.52 -0.25 6.60
CA SER A 53 4.85 -1.21 5.71
C SER A 53 3.36 -0.95 5.49
N VAL A 54 2.77 0.01 6.20
CA VAL A 54 1.36 0.44 6.04
C VAL A 54 1.23 1.93 5.81
N LEU A 55 1.91 2.78 6.59
CA LEU A 55 1.77 4.23 6.49
C LEU A 55 2.46 4.82 5.27
N ASN A 56 3.62 4.28 4.87
CA ASN A 56 4.43 4.87 3.80
C ASN A 56 3.62 4.93 2.48
N PRO A 57 3.43 6.13 1.89
CA PRO A 57 2.76 6.28 0.61
C PRO A 57 3.50 5.60 -0.54
N ARG A 58 4.83 5.62 -0.49
CA ARG A 58 5.72 5.06 -1.51
C ARG A 58 5.77 3.54 -1.41
N VAL A 59 5.59 2.86 -2.52
CA VAL A 59 5.77 1.41 -2.65
C VAL A 59 7.05 1.09 -3.41
N GLY A 60 7.21 1.66 -4.59
CA GLY A 60 8.34 1.43 -5.47
C GLY A 60 8.83 2.75 -6.08
N ASN A 61 8.76 2.83 -7.40
CA ASN A 61 9.19 4.02 -8.17
C ASN A 61 8.03 4.70 -8.92
N GLU A 62 6.79 4.43 -8.50
CA GLU A 62 5.59 5.05 -9.05
C GLU A 62 5.50 6.54 -8.68
N MET A 63 4.67 7.28 -9.41
CA MET A 63 4.26 8.62 -8.98
C MET A 63 3.38 8.50 -7.72
N LEU A 64 3.64 9.33 -6.71
CA LEU A 64 2.80 9.37 -5.50
C LEU A 64 1.41 9.90 -5.83
N THR A 65 0.41 9.08 -5.57
CA THR A 65 -1.01 9.41 -5.75
C THR A 65 -1.81 8.96 -4.52
N PRO A 66 -2.93 9.60 -4.18
CA PRO A 66 -3.81 9.10 -3.15
C PRO A 66 -4.46 7.79 -3.61
N TYR A 67 -4.55 6.79 -2.73
CA TYR A 67 -5.17 5.51 -3.04
C TYR A 67 -5.89 4.84 -1.88
N LYS A 68 -5.62 5.24 -0.64
CA LYS A 68 -6.18 4.54 0.53
C LYS A 68 -7.68 4.72 0.66
N GLN A 69 -8.17 5.95 0.56
CA GLN A 69 -9.61 6.21 0.56
C GLN A 69 -10.29 5.40 -0.54
N PHE A 70 -9.76 5.51 -1.76
CA PHE A 70 -10.33 4.82 -2.91
C PHE A 70 -10.49 3.32 -2.67
N PHE A 71 -9.45 2.63 -2.21
CA PHE A 71 -9.51 1.18 -1.99
C PHE A 71 -10.40 0.80 -0.81
N GLN A 72 -10.42 1.60 0.25
CA GLN A 72 -11.33 1.34 1.37
C GLN A 72 -12.81 1.49 0.99
N GLU A 73 -13.12 2.36 0.03
CA GLU A 73 -14.47 2.53 -0.51
C GLU A 73 -14.81 1.46 -1.57
N ALA A 74 -13.83 1.07 -2.39
CA ALA A 74 -14.01 0.12 -3.49
C ALA A 74 -14.11 -1.34 -3.03
N VAL A 75 -13.41 -1.71 -1.96
CA VAL A 75 -13.41 -3.07 -1.41
C VAL A 75 -14.52 -3.21 -0.37
N PRO A 76 -15.47 -4.15 -0.54
CA PRO A 76 -16.50 -4.39 0.47
C PRO A 76 -15.92 -4.70 1.85
N ALA A 77 -16.52 -4.18 2.92
CA ALA A 77 -16.00 -4.33 4.28
C ALA A 77 -15.81 -5.79 4.71
N ALA A 78 -16.70 -6.69 4.30
CA ALA A 78 -16.61 -8.12 4.58
C ALA A 78 -15.39 -8.77 3.89
N ASP A 79 -15.11 -8.36 2.64
CA ASP A 79 -13.95 -8.85 1.89
C ASP A 79 -12.65 -8.30 2.52
N ALA A 80 -12.62 -7.02 2.88
CA ALA A 80 -11.49 -6.39 3.55
C ALA A 80 -11.16 -7.09 4.88
N GLU A 81 -12.17 -7.45 5.67
CA GLU A 81 -11.98 -8.22 6.90
C GLU A 81 -11.43 -9.62 6.62
N SER A 82 -11.95 -10.30 5.61
CA SER A 82 -11.48 -11.62 5.19
C SER A 82 -10.03 -11.57 4.72
N TYR A 83 -9.64 -10.55 3.94
CA TYR A 83 -8.26 -10.36 3.49
C TYR A 83 -7.31 -10.07 4.65
N ARG A 84 -7.72 -9.28 5.64
CA ARG A 84 -6.90 -9.06 6.85
C ARG A 84 -6.67 -10.34 7.65
N LYS A 85 -7.68 -11.20 7.76
CA LYS A 85 -7.57 -12.49 8.45
C LYS A 85 -6.75 -13.51 7.67
N ASN A 86 -6.84 -13.47 6.34
CA ASN A 86 -6.13 -14.37 5.45
C ASN A 86 -5.69 -13.63 4.17
N PRO A 87 -4.49 -13.01 4.17
CA PRO A 87 -3.99 -12.26 3.01
C PRO A 87 -3.81 -13.08 1.74
N GLN A 88 -3.75 -14.41 1.83
CA GLN A 88 -3.74 -15.30 0.65
C GLN A 88 -4.99 -15.12 -0.23
N LEU A 89 -6.13 -14.75 0.38
CA LEU A 89 -7.35 -14.45 -0.37
C LEU A 89 -7.18 -13.21 -1.24
N LEU A 90 -6.46 -12.18 -0.74
CA LEU A 90 -6.14 -10.99 -1.52
C LEU A 90 -5.17 -11.32 -2.68
N VAL A 91 -4.18 -12.17 -2.42
CA VAL A 91 -3.28 -12.69 -3.47
C VAL A 91 -4.08 -13.39 -4.58
N ALA A 92 -4.97 -14.30 -4.19
CA ALA A 92 -5.82 -15.03 -5.15
C ALA A 92 -6.74 -14.09 -5.92
N TRP A 93 -7.32 -13.11 -5.26
CA TRP A 93 -8.16 -12.09 -5.89
C TRP A 93 -7.35 -11.28 -6.92
N CYS A 94 -6.17 -10.81 -6.55
CA CYS A 94 -5.30 -10.05 -7.45
C CYS A 94 -4.91 -10.85 -8.69
N LYS A 95 -4.49 -12.11 -8.51
CA LYS A 95 -4.17 -13.01 -9.63
C LYS A 95 -5.32 -13.23 -10.59
N LYS A 96 -6.54 -13.32 -10.06
CA LYS A 96 -7.75 -13.56 -10.85
C LYS A 96 -8.22 -12.32 -11.61
N ASN A 97 -8.10 -11.15 -11.00
CA ASN A 97 -8.78 -9.94 -11.49
C ASN A 97 -7.84 -8.95 -12.19
N ILE A 98 -6.52 -9.05 -11.99
CA ILE A 98 -5.54 -8.16 -12.62
C ILE A 98 -4.68 -8.98 -13.58
N GLY A 99 -4.91 -8.79 -14.87
CA GLY A 99 -4.10 -9.41 -15.92
C GLY A 99 -2.69 -8.83 -15.98
N ILE A 100 -1.74 -9.61 -16.52
CA ILE A 100 -0.40 -9.10 -16.85
C ILE A 100 -0.29 -8.91 -18.36
N ASP A 101 0.16 -7.72 -18.75
CA ASP A 101 0.58 -7.40 -20.10
C ASP A 101 1.75 -6.43 -20.07
N ASN A 102 2.95 -6.98 -20.24
CA ASN A 102 4.19 -6.18 -20.23
C ASN A 102 4.39 -5.33 -21.49
N GLU A 103 3.65 -5.59 -22.55
CA GLU A 103 3.73 -4.82 -23.80
C GLU A 103 2.97 -3.49 -23.71
N LEU A 104 1.94 -3.42 -22.85
CA LEU A 104 1.17 -2.20 -22.61
C LEU A 104 2.01 -1.04 -22.08
N ASN A 105 3.15 -1.33 -21.44
CA ASN A 105 3.99 -0.32 -20.77
C ASN A 105 5.39 -0.29 -21.38
N SER A 106 5.49 0.06 -22.66
CA SER A 106 6.76 0.13 -23.38
C SER A 106 7.77 1.12 -22.76
N GLN A 107 7.29 2.16 -22.08
CA GLN A 107 8.12 3.15 -21.41
C GLN A 107 8.53 2.75 -19.99
N ARG A 108 8.00 1.66 -19.45
CA ARG A 108 8.27 1.16 -18.10
C ARG A 108 8.01 2.19 -16.99
N ILE A 109 7.04 3.08 -17.19
CA ILE A 109 6.57 4.03 -16.19
C ILE A 109 5.48 3.33 -15.37
N PRO A 110 5.65 3.12 -14.06
CA PRO A 110 4.65 2.42 -13.27
C PRO A 110 3.29 3.11 -13.32
N MET A 111 2.25 2.32 -13.54
CA MET A 111 0.87 2.78 -13.43
C MET A 111 0.54 3.13 -11.98
N SER A 112 -0.34 4.12 -11.77
CA SER A 112 -0.85 4.38 -10.43
C SER A 112 -1.69 3.19 -9.92
N PRO A 113 -1.72 2.92 -8.60
CA PRO A 113 -2.52 1.82 -8.04
C PRO A 113 -4.00 1.89 -8.43
N VAL A 114 -4.60 3.07 -8.39
CA VAL A 114 -6.00 3.27 -8.82
C VAL A 114 -6.16 3.05 -10.32
N GLY A 115 -5.15 3.41 -11.11
CA GLY A 115 -5.12 3.14 -12.56
C GLY A 115 -5.16 1.66 -12.87
N VAL A 116 -4.37 0.84 -12.17
CA VAL A 116 -4.38 -0.62 -12.31
C VAL A 116 -5.74 -1.22 -11.94
N TRP A 117 -6.34 -0.76 -10.83
CA TRP A 117 -7.68 -1.21 -10.44
C TRP A 117 -8.71 -0.97 -11.55
N ARG A 118 -8.72 0.22 -12.12
CA ARG A 118 -9.68 0.61 -13.16
C ARG A 118 -9.46 -0.13 -14.49
N ALA A 119 -8.19 -0.37 -14.83
CA ALA A 119 -7.82 -1.05 -16.06
C ALA A 119 -7.98 -2.58 -15.98
N SER A 120 -7.89 -3.17 -14.78
CA SER A 120 -7.86 -4.62 -14.54
C SER A 120 -6.71 -5.34 -15.28
N VAL A 121 -5.71 -4.60 -15.72
CA VAL A 121 -4.50 -5.10 -16.41
C VAL A 121 -3.35 -4.14 -16.13
N ALA A 122 -2.14 -4.68 -16.01
CA ALA A 122 -0.93 -3.90 -15.81
C ALA A 122 0.31 -4.68 -16.29
N ASP A 123 1.42 -4.00 -16.45
CA ASP A 123 2.71 -4.68 -16.46
C ASP A 123 3.02 -5.28 -15.08
N GLU A 124 3.93 -6.24 -15.04
CA GLU A 124 4.28 -6.99 -13.82
C GLU A 124 4.68 -6.05 -12.67
N ARG A 125 5.52 -5.04 -12.94
CA ARG A 125 5.97 -4.06 -11.94
C ARG A 125 4.82 -3.24 -11.38
N SER A 126 3.94 -2.75 -12.25
CA SER A 126 2.76 -1.97 -11.83
C SER A 126 1.77 -2.82 -11.02
N ARG A 127 1.63 -4.12 -11.34
CA ARG A 127 0.80 -5.04 -10.58
C ARG A 127 1.36 -5.30 -9.18
N ASP A 128 2.68 -5.43 -9.03
CA ASP A 128 3.34 -5.58 -7.74
C ASP A 128 3.12 -4.34 -6.85
N ILE A 129 3.32 -3.15 -7.40
CA ILE A 129 3.05 -1.89 -6.72
C ILE A 129 1.57 -1.79 -6.32
N PHE A 130 0.67 -2.14 -7.22
CA PHE A 130 -0.77 -2.16 -6.97
C PHE A 130 -1.13 -3.09 -5.81
N PHE A 131 -0.62 -4.33 -5.80
CA PHE A 131 -0.90 -5.27 -4.71
C PHE A 131 -0.46 -4.72 -3.35
N VAL A 132 0.76 -4.17 -3.27
CA VAL A 132 1.27 -3.59 -2.02
C VAL A 132 0.41 -2.39 -1.59
N ALA A 133 0.04 -1.51 -2.51
CA ALA A 133 -0.81 -0.35 -2.20
C ALA A 133 -2.20 -0.78 -1.70
N LEU A 134 -2.82 -1.76 -2.36
CA LEU A 134 -4.11 -2.32 -1.95
C LEU A 134 -4.01 -2.98 -0.57
N ALA A 135 -3.00 -3.82 -0.34
CA ALA A 135 -2.78 -4.45 0.95
C ALA A 135 -2.62 -3.41 2.07
N ARG A 136 -1.77 -2.38 1.87
CA ARG A 136 -1.59 -1.28 2.82
C ARG A 136 -2.88 -0.50 3.09
N ALA A 137 -3.67 -0.23 2.06
CA ALA A 137 -4.97 0.45 2.21
C ALA A 137 -5.94 -0.34 3.09
N LEU A 138 -5.86 -1.66 3.04
CA LEU A 138 -6.67 -2.57 3.87
C LEU A 138 -6.04 -2.86 5.25
N GLY A 139 -4.90 -2.26 5.58
CA GLY A 139 -4.20 -2.44 6.86
C GLY A 139 -3.34 -3.70 6.94
N ILE A 140 -3.02 -4.30 5.80
CA ILE A 140 -2.12 -5.45 5.69
C ILE A 140 -0.71 -4.93 5.39
N PRO A 141 0.28 -5.11 6.28
CA PRO A 141 1.65 -4.70 6.01
C PRO A 141 2.21 -5.42 4.79
N ALA A 142 2.69 -4.65 3.80
CA ALA A 142 3.26 -5.18 2.57
C ALA A 142 4.36 -4.26 2.03
N TRP A 143 5.33 -4.82 1.32
CA TRP A 143 6.47 -4.10 0.75
C TRP A 143 7.07 -4.85 -0.43
N ILE A 144 7.90 -4.17 -1.19
CA ILE A 144 8.77 -4.80 -2.17
C ILE A 144 10.15 -4.91 -1.50
N ASP A 145 10.67 -6.12 -1.41
CA ASP A 145 11.99 -6.39 -0.85
C ASP A 145 13.08 -5.77 -1.74
N GLU A 146 13.91 -4.90 -1.17
CA GLU A 146 14.91 -4.14 -1.94
C GLU A 146 16.03 -5.01 -2.52
N VAL A 147 16.29 -6.17 -1.91
CA VAL A 147 17.37 -7.07 -2.33
C VAL A 147 16.89 -8.00 -3.43
N THR A 148 15.73 -8.61 -3.26
CA THR A 148 15.20 -9.64 -4.18
C THR A 148 14.26 -9.06 -5.23
N GLY A 149 13.72 -7.86 -5.02
CA GLY A 149 12.67 -7.25 -5.84
C GLY A 149 11.30 -7.92 -5.68
N LYS A 150 11.18 -8.92 -4.82
CA LYS A 150 9.93 -9.65 -4.63
C LYS A 150 8.98 -8.93 -3.69
N VAL A 151 7.70 -9.05 -3.98
CA VAL A 151 6.66 -8.57 -3.07
C VAL A 151 6.59 -9.48 -1.85
N GLN A 152 6.53 -8.87 -0.68
CA GLN A 152 6.31 -9.54 0.58
C GLN A 152 5.14 -8.90 1.33
N TYR A 153 4.46 -9.68 2.14
CA TYR A 153 3.36 -9.21 2.98
C TYR A 153 3.32 -9.99 4.30
N GLN A 154 2.73 -9.36 5.32
CA GLN A 154 2.53 -10.00 6.61
C GLN A 154 1.37 -10.98 6.53
N ASP A 155 1.64 -12.25 6.85
CA ASP A 155 0.60 -13.25 7.08
C ASP A 155 0.30 -13.36 8.58
N PHE A 156 -0.93 -13.06 8.96
CA PHE A 156 -1.35 -13.12 10.36
C PHE A 156 -1.61 -14.55 10.86
N ALA A 157 -1.67 -15.55 10.00
CA ALA A 157 -1.90 -16.93 10.39
C ALA A 157 -0.79 -17.50 11.29
N ASP A 158 0.44 -16.98 11.18
CA ASP A 158 1.60 -17.44 11.96
C ASP A 158 1.92 -16.57 13.18
N GLY A 159 1.21 -15.47 13.41
CA GLY A 159 1.38 -14.59 14.57
C GLY A 159 2.77 -13.97 14.73
N ARG A 160 3.66 -14.08 13.74
CA ARG A 160 5.04 -13.61 13.77
C ARG A 160 5.28 -12.45 12.83
N LEU A 161 5.54 -11.29 13.40
CA LEU A 161 5.86 -10.04 12.71
C LEU A 161 7.16 -10.06 11.88
N LYS A 162 7.92 -11.16 11.85
CA LYS A 162 9.26 -11.19 11.25
C LYS A 162 9.40 -11.95 9.92
N ASN A 163 8.42 -12.72 9.52
CA ASN A 163 8.50 -13.52 8.30
C ASN A 163 7.36 -13.14 7.36
N GLY A 164 7.61 -12.16 6.51
CA GLY A 164 6.71 -11.87 5.41
C GLY A 164 6.63 -13.07 4.47
N LYS A 165 5.43 -13.40 3.97
CA LYS A 165 5.28 -14.33 2.86
C LYS A 165 5.57 -13.62 1.55
N THR A 166 6.26 -14.32 0.66
CA THR A 166 6.51 -13.81 -0.69
C THR A 166 5.24 -13.96 -1.53
N TYR A 167 4.86 -12.88 -2.17
CA TYR A 167 3.85 -12.88 -3.20
C TYR A 167 4.50 -13.32 -4.51
N ASP A 168 4.32 -14.58 -4.87
CA ASP A 168 4.74 -15.11 -6.17
C ASP A 168 3.54 -15.06 -7.13
N VAL A 169 3.71 -14.29 -8.18
CA VAL A 169 2.71 -14.09 -9.24
C VAL A 169 3.02 -14.99 -10.41
#